data_f30f4d197e863d6a6491a43e0b5393b4
#
_entry.id   f30f4d197e863d6a6491a43e0b5393b4
#
_cell.length_a   1.000
_cell.length_b   1.000
_cell.length_c   1.000
_cell.angle_alpha   90.00
_cell.angle_beta   90.00
_cell.angle_gamma   90.00
#
_symmetry.space_group_name_H-M   'P 1'
#
loop_
_entity.id
_entity.type
_entity.pdbx_description
1 polymer ?
#
loop_
_entity_poly.entity_id
_entity_poly.type
_entity_poly.pdbx_seq_one_letter_code
_entity_poly.pdbx_strand_id
1 'polypeptide(L)'
;MTINIGFQMDPIEGLNLKQDTTLAIITECLSKNFNVFHFLPKNVSYMDGEVDAYCREVLEINESKSPFYELGILKKTNLKNMDIIFVRQDPPFDMSYITSTFLLEYIEDDVYIINRPSQIR
;
A
#
# COMPACT_ATOMS: atom_id res chain seq x y z
N MET A 1 -6.24 -7.16 19.04
CA MET A 1 -5.53 -6.01 18.43
C MET A 1 -5.46 -6.21 16.94
N THR A 2 -5.86 -5.23 16.17
CA THR A 2 -5.87 -5.32 14.72
C THR A 2 -4.63 -4.64 14.14
N ILE A 3 -3.95 -5.33 13.23
CA ILE A 3 -2.79 -4.78 12.55
C ILE A 3 -3.21 -4.25 11.19
N ASN A 4 -2.86 -2.99 10.92
CA ASN A 4 -3.18 -2.30 9.66
C ASN A 4 -1.93 -2.25 8.80
N ILE A 5 -2.03 -2.79 7.59
CA ILE A 5 -0.90 -2.86 6.66
C ILE A 5 -1.27 -2.18 5.37
N GLY A 6 -0.48 -1.17 4.98
CA GLY A 6 -0.67 -0.46 3.73
C GLY A 6 0.31 -0.94 2.66
N PHE A 7 -0.15 -0.99 1.42
CA PHE A 7 0.68 -1.32 0.28
C PHE A 7 0.63 -0.15 -0.72
N GLN A 8 1.75 0.54 -0.86
CA GLN A 8 1.92 1.50 -1.95
C GLN A 8 2.46 0.72 -3.14
N MET A 9 1.66 0.58 -4.17
CA MET A 9 1.96 -0.37 -5.24
C MET A 9 1.31 0.07 -6.56
N ASP A 10 1.62 -0.65 -7.63
CA ASP A 10 0.96 -0.48 -8.91
C ASP A 10 -0.49 -1.00 -8.84
N PRO A 11 -1.36 -0.59 -9.78
CA PRO A 11 -2.74 -1.05 -9.75
C PRO A 11 -2.85 -2.58 -9.66
N ILE A 12 -3.67 -3.04 -8.72
CA ILE A 12 -3.78 -4.47 -8.42
C ILE A 12 -4.30 -5.27 -9.59
N GLU A 13 -5.16 -4.68 -10.42
CA GLU A 13 -5.73 -5.35 -11.59
C GLU A 13 -4.69 -5.70 -12.66
N GLY A 14 -3.52 -5.06 -12.63
CA GLY A 14 -2.44 -5.32 -13.56
C GLY A 14 -1.45 -6.38 -13.10
N LEU A 15 -1.62 -6.93 -11.91
CA LEU A 15 -0.65 -7.88 -11.36
C LEU A 15 -0.88 -9.29 -11.85
N ASN A 16 0.22 -10.05 -11.97
CA ASN A 16 0.16 -11.45 -12.36
C ASN A 16 0.03 -12.31 -11.11
N LEU A 17 -1.14 -12.93 -10.94
CA LEU A 17 -1.49 -13.68 -9.76
C LEU A 17 -0.49 -14.78 -9.39
N LYS A 18 0.09 -15.44 -10.38
CA LYS A 18 0.97 -16.58 -10.14
C LYS A 18 2.42 -16.22 -9.87
N GLN A 19 2.83 -15.01 -10.24
CA GLN A 19 4.25 -14.63 -10.21
C GLN A 19 4.52 -13.41 -9.34
N ASP A 20 3.49 -12.75 -8.86
CA ASP A 20 3.67 -11.48 -8.17
C ASP A 20 3.92 -11.69 -6.68
N THR A 21 5.09 -11.26 -6.21
CA THR A 21 5.48 -11.37 -4.82
C THR A 21 4.58 -10.51 -3.92
N THR A 22 4.15 -9.35 -4.42
CA THR A 22 3.28 -8.46 -3.65
C THR A 22 1.95 -9.13 -3.34
N LEU A 23 1.36 -9.83 -4.33
CA LEU A 23 0.12 -10.57 -4.10
C LEU A 23 0.31 -11.69 -3.08
N ALA A 24 1.48 -12.34 -3.10
CA ALA A 24 1.77 -13.38 -2.11
C ALA A 24 1.81 -12.80 -0.70
N ILE A 25 2.42 -11.62 -0.54
CA ILE A 25 2.49 -10.96 0.77
C ILE A 25 1.09 -10.53 1.22
N ILE A 26 0.28 -9.97 0.32
CA ILE A 26 -1.09 -9.57 0.64
C ILE A 26 -1.90 -10.78 1.09
N THR A 27 -1.81 -11.89 0.36
CA THR A 27 -2.52 -13.12 0.69
C THR A 27 -2.15 -13.62 2.08
N GLU A 28 -0.87 -13.59 2.42
CA GLU A 28 -0.41 -14.00 3.75
C GLU A 28 -0.96 -13.08 4.83
N CYS A 29 -0.96 -11.76 4.60
CA CYS A 29 -1.51 -10.80 5.55
C CYS A 29 -3.00 -11.06 5.79
N LEU A 30 -3.76 -11.34 4.74
CA LEU A 30 -5.18 -11.63 4.86
C LEU A 30 -5.41 -12.93 5.64
N SER A 31 -4.56 -13.93 5.44
CA SER A 31 -4.70 -15.20 6.16
C SER A 31 -4.48 -15.04 7.66
N LYS A 32 -3.76 -14.00 8.06
CA LYS A 32 -3.52 -13.69 9.47
C LYS A 32 -4.55 -12.71 10.04
N ASN A 33 -5.58 -12.40 9.27
CA ASN A 33 -6.65 -11.47 9.67
C ASN A 33 -6.16 -10.04 9.89
N PHE A 34 -5.10 -9.63 9.21
CA PHE A 34 -4.66 -8.24 9.20
C PHE A 34 -5.57 -7.43 8.27
N ASN A 35 -5.73 -6.14 8.57
CA ASN A 35 -6.40 -5.23 7.65
C ASN A 35 -5.38 -4.78 6.60
N VAL A 36 -5.70 -4.98 5.34
CA VAL A 36 -4.81 -4.68 4.22
C VAL A 36 -5.41 -3.55 3.39
N PHE A 37 -4.60 -2.53 3.11
CA PHE A 37 -5.02 -1.35 2.35
C PHE A 37 -4.11 -1.16 1.15
N HIS A 38 -4.71 -0.81 0.04
CA HIS A 38 -4.02 -0.60 -1.23
C HIS A 38 -4.12 0.87 -1.61
N PHE A 39 -3.01 1.48 -2.02
CA PHE A 39 -3.02 2.83 -2.57
C PHE A 39 -1.89 3.01 -3.58
N LEU A 40 -2.11 3.95 -4.48
CA LEU A 40 -1.13 4.30 -5.51
C LEU A 40 -0.27 5.47 -5.03
N PRO A 41 0.96 5.64 -5.55
CA PRO A 41 1.80 6.77 -5.16
C PRO A 41 1.11 8.12 -5.37
N LYS A 42 0.37 8.26 -6.47
CA LYS A 42 -0.34 9.51 -6.78
C LYS A 42 -1.45 9.83 -5.80
N ASN A 43 -1.86 8.87 -4.99
CA ASN A 43 -2.92 9.06 -4.00
C ASN A 43 -2.43 9.62 -2.68
N VAL A 44 -1.10 9.69 -2.49
CA VAL A 44 -0.50 10.19 -1.26
C VAL A 44 -0.46 11.72 -1.29
N SER A 45 -0.86 12.34 -0.19
CA SER A 45 -0.85 13.79 -0.08
C SER A 45 -0.43 14.24 1.31
N TYR A 46 -0.02 15.49 1.40
CA TYR A 46 0.40 16.11 2.66
C TYR A 46 -0.41 17.39 2.85
N MET A 47 -1.00 17.53 4.03
CA MET A 47 -1.74 18.72 4.38
C MET A 47 -1.74 18.91 5.90
N ASP A 48 -1.38 20.11 6.35
CA ASP A 48 -1.41 20.49 7.76
C ASP A 48 -0.64 19.52 8.67
N GLY A 49 0.53 19.06 8.20
CA GLY A 49 1.37 18.15 8.97
C GLY A 49 0.97 16.69 8.89
N GLU A 50 -0.07 16.36 8.12
CA GLU A 50 -0.57 15.00 8.00
C GLU A 50 -0.28 14.42 6.62
N VAL A 51 0.12 13.15 6.59
CA VAL A 51 0.31 12.41 5.36
C VAL A 51 -0.87 11.46 5.20
N ASP A 52 -1.68 11.70 4.16
CA ASP A 52 -2.89 10.94 3.89
C ASP A 52 -2.79 10.24 2.53
N ALA A 53 -3.58 9.21 2.35
CA ALA A 53 -3.73 8.59 1.03
C ALA A 53 -5.18 8.14 0.84
N TYR A 54 -5.63 8.19 -0.42
CA TYR A 54 -6.88 7.54 -0.78
C TYR A 54 -6.59 6.06 -0.96
N CYS A 55 -7.14 5.26 -0.06
CA CYS A 55 -6.90 3.82 0.01
C CYS A 55 -8.17 3.05 -0.25
N ARG A 56 -8.00 1.82 -0.75
CA ARG A 56 -9.07 0.82 -0.75
C ARG A 56 -8.61 -0.34 0.10
N GLU A 57 -9.48 -0.83 0.97
CA GLU A 57 -9.17 -2.03 1.74
C GLU A 57 -9.22 -3.24 0.80
N VAL A 58 -8.23 -4.11 0.90
CA VAL A 58 -8.24 -5.38 0.16
C VAL A 58 -9.01 -6.37 1.00
N LEU A 59 -10.20 -6.75 0.52
CA LEU A 59 -11.11 -7.61 1.28
C LEU A 59 -10.87 -9.07 1.01
N GLU A 60 -10.47 -9.42 -0.21
CA GLU A 60 -10.25 -10.81 -0.59
C GLU A 60 -9.30 -10.91 -1.77
N ILE A 61 -8.46 -11.93 -1.76
CA ILE A 61 -7.70 -12.40 -2.93
C ILE A 61 -8.12 -13.86 -3.13
N ASN A 62 -8.70 -14.15 -4.28
CA ASN A 62 -9.17 -15.50 -4.61
C ASN A 62 -8.89 -15.80 -6.07
N GLU A 63 -7.88 -16.64 -6.32
CA GLU A 63 -7.46 -16.94 -7.68
C GLU A 63 -8.51 -17.71 -8.48
N SER A 64 -9.53 -18.26 -7.82
CA SER A 64 -10.64 -18.96 -8.49
C SER A 64 -11.70 -18.02 -9.04
N LYS A 65 -11.61 -16.73 -8.71
CA LYS A 65 -12.63 -15.74 -9.11
C LYS A 65 -12.07 -14.80 -10.17
N SER A 66 -12.97 -14.15 -10.90
CA SER A 66 -12.63 -13.10 -11.85
C SER A 66 -13.58 -11.92 -11.63
N PRO A 67 -13.07 -10.77 -11.17
CA PRO A 67 -11.67 -10.52 -10.85
C PRO A 67 -11.22 -11.31 -9.62
N PHE A 68 -9.90 -11.53 -9.51
CA PHE A 68 -9.36 -12.34 -8.43
C PHE A 68 -9.30 -11.59 -7.09
N TYR A 69 -9.65 -10.32 -7.07
CA TYR A 69 -9.58 -9.47 -5.89
C TYR A 69 -10.95 -8.86 -5.60
N GLU A 70 -11.16 -8.50 -4.34
CA GLU A 70 -12.29 -7.67 -3.93
C GLU A 70 -11.77 -6.51 -3.12
N LEU A 71 -12.10 -5.27 -3.55
CA LEU A 71 -11.65 -4.04 -2.91
C LEU A 71 -12.83 -3.31 -2.30
N GLY A 72 -12.59 -2.65 -1.16
CA GLY A 72 -13.56 -1.78 -0.54
C GLY A 72 -13.66 -0.42 -1.25
N ILE A 73 -14.45 0.48 -0.68
CA ILE A 73 -14.62 1.82 -1.24
C ILE A 73 -13.32 2.62 -1.09
N LEU A 74 -13.14 3.60 -1.98
CA LEU A 74 -12.02 4.52 -1.89
C LEU A 74 -12.26 5.45 -0.70
N LYS A 75 -11.29 5.52 0.21
CA LYS A 75 -11.45 6.27 1.44
C LYS A 75 -10.14 6.98 1.79
N LYS A 76 -10.24 8.25 2.19
CA LYS A 76 -9.07 9.01 2.64
C LYS A 76 -8.64 8.49 4.01
N THR A 77 -7.39 8.10 4.13
CA THR A 77 -6.85 7.47 5.33
C THR A 77 -5.56 8.16 5.75
N ASN A 78 -5.43 8.46 7.04
CA ASN A 78 -4.18 8.99 7.59
C ASN A 78 -3.19 7.83 7.67
N LEU A 79 -2.05 7.97 6.98
CA LEU A 79 -1.08 6.87 6.89
C LEU A 79 -0.37 6.57 8.21
N LYS A 80 -0.41 7.48 9.18
CA LYS A 80 0.09 7.17 10.53
C LYS A 80 -0.74 6.09 11.24
N ASN A 81 -1.95 5.82 10.76
CA ASN A 81 -2.78 4.76 11.32
C ASN A 81 -2.35 3.36 10.85
N MET A 82 -1.40 3.29 9.90
CA MET A 82 -0.84 2.01 9.49
C MET A 82 0.24 1.58 10.47
N ASP A 83 0.34 0.28 10.70
CA ASP A 83 1.43 -0.30 11.48
C ASP A 83 2.64 -0.55 10.59
N ILE A 84 2.39 -1.01 9.37
CA ILE A 84 3.42 -1.31 8.38
C ILE A 84 2.96 -0.79 7.03
N ILE A 85 3.89 -0.20 6.27
CA ILE A 85 3.65 0.15 4.87
C ILE A 85 4.71 -0.52 4.02
N PHE A 86 4.27 -1.31 3.03
CA PHE A 86 5.14 -1.87 2.00
C PHE A 86 5.14 -0.94 0.80
N VAL A 87 6.33 -0.56 0.33
CA VAL A 87 6.50 0.19 -0.91
C VAL A 87 6.92 -0.80 -1.98
N ARG A 88 6.00 -1.15 -2.86
CA ARG A 88 6.15 -2.27 -3.80
C ARG A 88 5.82 -1.86 -5.23
N GLN A 89 6.59 -0.91 -5.78
CA GLN A 89 6.40 -0.46 -7.15
C GLN A 89 7.48 -1.00 -8.06
N ASP A 90 7.07 -1.35 -9.29
CA ASP A 90 8.01 -1.77 -10.31
C ASP A 90 8.50 -0.57 -11.13
N PRO A 91 9.76 -0.58 -11.59
CA PRO A 91 10.23 0.47 -12.49
C PRO A 91 9.46 0.43 -13.82
N PRO A 92 9.39 1.56 -14.53
CA PRO A 92 10.06 2.83 -14.26
C PRO A 92 9.33 3.62 -13.17
N PHE A 93 10.10 4.37 -12.39
CA PHE A 93 9.54 5.22 -11.34
C PHE A 93 9.26 6.60 -11.89
N ASP A 94 8.03 7.07 -11.71
CA ASP A 94 7.61 8.39 -12.18
C ASP A 94 7.68 9.44 -11.06
N MET A 95 7.25 10.67 -11.38
CA MET A 95 7.28 11.76 -10.40
C MET A 95 6.33 11.49 -9.24
N SER A 96 5.22 10.81 -9.47
CA SER A 96 4.30 10.46 -8.38
C SER A 96 4.97 9.53 -7.37
N TYR A 97 5.75 8.56 -7.85
CA TYR A 97 6.51 7.68 -6.98
C TYR A 97 7.55 8.46 -6.18
N ILE A 98 8.34 9.30 -6.85
CA ILE A 98 9.38 10.09 -6.20
C ILE A 98 8.77 11.02 -5.15
N THR A 99 7.68 11.72 -5.50
CA THR A 99 7.00 12.61 -4.58
C THR A 99 6.48 11.85 -3.36
N SER A 100 5.87 10.68 -3.56
CA SER A 100 5.34 9.90 -2.45
C SER A 100 6.45 9.46 -1.49
N THR A 101 7.65 9.13 -2.00
CA THR A 101 8.74 8.75 -1.11
C THR A 101 9.19 9.90 -0.20
N PHE A 102 9.17 11.13 -0.71
CA PHE A 102 9.45 12.30 0.13
C PHE A 102 8.36 12.49 1.19
N LEU A 103 7.10 12.32 0.81
CA LEU A 103 5.99 12.47 1.75
C LEU A 103 6.02 11.40 2.83
N LEU A 104 6.33 10.16 2.48
CA LEU A 104 6.40 9.07 3.44
C LEU A 104 7.53 9.26 4.46
N GLU A 105 8.58 10.03 4.12
CA GLU A 105 9.63 10.32 5.10
C GLU A 105 9.09 10.99 6.35
N TYR A 106 8.02 11.78 6.23
CA TYR A 106 7.45 12.48 7.39
C TYR A 106 6.92 11.53 8.44
N ILE A 107 6.63 10.28 8.08
CA ILE A 107 6.05 9.30 8.99
C ILE A 107 6.92 8.06 9.19
N GLU A 108 8.12 8.00 8.60
CA GLU A 108 8.93 6.77 8.66
C GLU A 108 9.43 6.43 10.06
N ASP A 109 9.40 7.39 10.99
CA ASP A 109 9.76 7.14 12.39
C ASP A 109 8.57 6.66 13.20
N ASP A 110 7.34 6.82 12.71
CA ASP A 110 6.10 6.44 13.39
C ASP A 110 5.49 5.15 12.83
N VAL A 111 5.79 4.84 11.57
CA VAL A 111 5.25 3.68 10.85
C VAL A 111 6.43 2.89 10.29
N TYR A 112 6.39 1.57 10.45
CA TYR A 112 7.44 0.72 9.89
C TYR A 112 7.24 0.62 8.37
N ILE A 113 8.17 1.19 7.61
CA ILE A 113 8.05 1.25 6.14
C ILE A 113 9.13 0.37 5.50
N ILE A 114 8.71 -0.54 4.67
CA ILE A 114 9.56 -1.44 3.92
C ILE A 114 9.41 -1.10 2.42
N ASN A 115 10.34 -0.59 1.74
CA ASN A 115 11.67 -0.09 2.12
C ASN A 115 11.56 1.36 2.62
N ARG A 116 12.44 1.77 3.55
CA ARG A 116 12.38 3.13 4.10
C ARG A 116 12.61 4.17 3.00
N PRO A 117 11.77 5.22 2.92
CA PRO A 117 11.87 6.22 1.84
C PRO A 117 13.22 6.92 1.75
N SER A 118 13.83 7.23 2.88
CA SER A 118 15.14 7.90 2.90
C SER A 118 16.26 7.07 2.30
N GLN A 119 16.06 5.75 2.14
CA GLN A 119 17.08 4.81 1.66
C GLN A 119 16.89 4.41 0.20
N ILE A 120 15.75 4.72 -0.42
CA ILE A 120 15.45 4.28 -1.79
C ILE A 120 15.58 5.38 -2.83
N ARG A 121 16.00 6.58 -2.44
CA ARG A 121 16.25 7.69 -3.35
C ARG A 121 17.71 7.91 -3.59
#